data_0a8cab1479418fa9251851dda9b3ff1c
#
_entry.id   0a8cab1479418fa9251851dda9b3ff1c
#
_cell.length_a   1.000
_cell.length_b   1.000
_cell.length_c   1.000
_cell.angle_alpha   90.00
_cell.angle_beta   90.00
_cell.angle_gamma   90.00
#
_symmetry.space_group_name_H-M   'P 1'
#
loop_
_entity.id
_entity.type
_entity.pdbx_description
1 polymer ?
#
loop_
_entity_poly.entity_id
_entity_poly.type
_entity_poly.pdbx_seq_one_letter_code
_entity_poly.pdbx_strand_id
1 'polypeptide(L)'
;RVNITSAMHHGHKFEPLSILIYENLYNTKIGEYGCIENDDYPHLAASPDGINIKLDNPRYGRALEIKNPTTREICGIPKKEYWVQMQMQMECLNLDDCDFLETAFKEYKTEDEFLKDGNFNTTKDGKRKGIILCLNDGTKPTYEYVPLTITTYTQYEIWRNETIDFNPHLTWITDTYWYLETISCVLVRRNKLWFNAIKHKFKEVW
;
A
#
# COMPACT_ATOMS: atom_id res chain seq x y z
N ARG A 1 0.17 9.36 22.08
CA ARG A 1 0.20 7.89 21.90
C ARG A 1 -0.43 7.55 20.57
N VAL A 2 0.28 6.80 19.74
CA VAL A 2 -0.26 6.30 18.47
C VAL A 2 -1.36 5.26 18.77
N ASN A 3 -2.55 5.45 18.21
CA ASN A 3 -3.63 4.45 18.33
C ASN A 3 -3.41 3.35 17.28
N ILE A 4 -2.71 2.28 17.68
CA ILE A 4 -2.34 1.15 16.80
C ILE A 4 -3.54 0.30 16.36
N THR A 5 -4.73 0.50 16.92
CA THR A 5 -5.96 -0.22 16.56
C THR A 5 -6.86 0.56 15.60
N SER A 6 -6.45 1.78 15.21
CA SER A 6 -7.23 2.60 14.29
C SER A 6 -7.14 2.10 12.85
N ALA A 7 -8.19 2.36 12.05
CA ALA A 7 -8.18 2.08 10.62
C ALA A 7 -7.05 2.83 9.87
N MET A 8 -6.71 4.04 10.34
CA MET A 8 -5.58 4.82 9.80
C MET A 8 -4.26 4.10 10.05
N HIS A 9 -4.02 3.60 11.27
CA HIS A 9 -2.82 2.84 11.59
C HIS A 9 -2.73 1.54 10.80
N HIS A 10 -3.87 0.84 10.60
CA HIS A 10 -3.95 -0.33 9.74
C HIS A 10 -3.54 0.00 8.30
N GLY A 11 -4.04 1.11 7.75
CA GLY A 11 -3.61 1.61 6.43
C GLY A 11 -2.08 1.78 6.37
N HIS A 12 -1.50 2.55 7.26
CA HIS A 12 -0.05 2.79 7.32
C HIS A 12 0.78 1.50 7.48
N LYS A 13 0.28 0.52 8.24
CA LYS A 13 0.96 -0.77 8.43
C LYS A 13 0.95 -1.61 7.14
N PHE A 14 -0.14 -1.60 6.37
CA PHE A 14 -0.31 -2.51 5.23
C PHE A 14 -0.06 -1.86 3.86
N GLU A 15 0.00 -0.55 3.76
CA GLU A 15 0.28 0.18 2.51
C GLU A 15 1.63 -0.20 1.89
N PRO A 16 2.77 -0.22 2.62
CA PRO A 16 4.05 -0.66 2.04
C PRO A 16 4.02 -2.13 1.58
N LEU A 17 3.30 -3.00 2.30
CA LEU A 17 3.11 -4.38 1.89
C LEU A 17 2.30 -4.48 0.58
N SER A 18 1.28 -3.64 0.43
CA SER A 18 0.48 -3.55 -0.80
C SER A 18 1.34 -3.12 -1.98
N ILE A 19 2.27 -2.17 -1.78
CA ILE A 19 3.25 -1.76 -2.80
C ILE A 19 4.13 -2.94 -3.20
N LEU A 20 4.71 -3.66 -2.24
CA LEU A 20 5.55 -4.84 -2.52
C LEU A 20 4.80 -5.91 -3.32
N ILE A 21 3.55 -6.17 -2.96
CA ILE A 21 2.70 -7.14 -3.68
C ILE A 21 2.39 -6.64 -5.09
N TYR A 22 2.04 -5.37 -5.25
CA TYR A 22 1.77 -4.76 -6.55
C TYR A 22 3.00 -4.80 -7.45
N GLU A 23 4.18 -4.40 -6.96
CA GLU A 23 5.45 -4.46 -7.69
C GLU A 23 5.76 -5.89 -8.17
N ASN A 24 5.55 -6.88 -7.31
CA ASN A 24 5.76 -8.28 -7.63
C ASN A 24 4.77 -8.80 -8.67
N LEU A 25 3.46 -8.49 -8.53
CA LEU A 25 2.42 -8.95 -9.45
C LEU A 25 2.59 -8.40 -10.86
N TYR A 26 2.97 -7.13 -10.97
CA TYR A 26 3.03 -6.43 -12.26
C TYR A 26 4.45 -6.25 -12.78
N ASN A 27 5.44 -6.84 -12.09
CA ASN A 27 6.86 -6.71 -12.45
C ASN A 27 7.25 -5.25 -12.68
N THR A 28 6.81 -4.37 -11.80
CA THR A 28 7.03 -2.92 -11.88
C THR A 28 7.81 -2.40 -10.68
N LYS A 29 8.05 -1.09 -10.62
CA LYS A 29 8.64 -0.40 -9.50
C LYS A 29 7.85 0.88 -9.21
N ILE A 30 7.57 1.14 -7.95
CA ILE A 30 6.89 2.34 -7.49
C ILE A 30 7.89 3.34 -6.96
N GLY A 31 7.80 4.57 -7.46
CA GLY A 31 8.47 5.74 -6.88
C GLY A 31 7.52 6.45 -5.93
N GLU A 32 8.04 6.84 -4.77
CA GLU A 32 7.32 7.63 -3.78
C GLU A 32 7.58 9.11 -4.04
N TYR A 33 6.51 9.89 -3.99
CA TYR A 33 6.55 11.35 -4.18
C TYR A 33 5.73 12.00 -3.06
N GLY A 34 6.21 13.12 -2.58
CA GLY A 34 5.47 13.91 -1.59
C GLY A 34 4.24 14.60 -2.18
N CYS A 35 3.82 15.67 -1.52
CA CYS A 35 2.76 16.52 -2.01
C CYS A 35 3.23 17.32 -3.24
N ILE A 36 2.53 17.19 -4.36
CA ILE A 36 2.85 17.85 -5.64
C ILE A 36 1.76 18.86 -5.93
N GLU A 37 2.16 20.12 -6.11
CA GLU A 37 1.28 21.21 -6.50
C GLU A 37 0.97 21.15 -7.99
N ASN A 38 -0.22 21.62 -8.36
CA ASN A 38 -0.62 21.74 -9.77
C ASN A 38 -0.07 23.04 -10.34
N ASP A 39 0.61 22.98 -11.50
CA ASP A 39 1.23 24.15 -12.15
C ASP A 39 0.21 25.24 -12.54
N ASP A 40 -0.99 24.84 -13.00
CA ASP A 40 -2.02 25.78 -13.47
C ASP A 40 -2.94 26.26 -12.33
N TYR A 41 -3.01 25.49 -11.24
CA TYR A 41 -3.88 25.71 -10.08
C TYR A 41 -3.09 25.59 -8.78
N PRO A 42 -2.26 26.58 -8.37
CA PRO A 42 -1.35 26.47 -7.22
C PRO A 42 -2.00 26.19 -5.87
N HIS A 43 -3.33 26.37 -5.79
CA HIS A 43 -4.14 26.01 -4.61
C HIS A 43 -4.56 24.53 -4.60
N LEU A 44 -4.23 23.77 -5.65
CA LEU A 44 -4.45 22.33 -5.71
C LEU A 44 -3.13 21.60 -5.57
N ALA A 45 -3.10 20.65 -4.67
CA ALA A 45 -1.98 19.77 -4.47
C ALA A 45 -2.48 18.35 -4.19
N ALA A 46 -1.70 17.35 -4.53
CA ALA A 46 -2.02 15.95 -4.30
C ALA A 46 -0.79 15.15 -3.92
N SER A 47 -1.00 14.15 -3.09
CA SER A 47 0.01 13.15 -2.72
C SER A 47 -0.51 11.78 -3.14
N PRO A 48 -0.01 11.20 -4.24
CA PRO A 48 -0.32 9.83 -4.61
C PRO A 48 0.41 8.87 -3.68
N ASP A 49 -0.10 7.64 -3.53
CA ASP A 49 0.61 6.59 -2.81
C ASP A 49 1.84 6.09 -3.60
N GLY A 50 1.93 6.45 -4.88
CA GLY A 50 3.10 6.27 -5.72
C GLY A 50 2.85 6.46 -7.21
N ILE A 51 3.93 6.33 -7.98
CA ILE A 51 3.90 6.36 -9.45
C ILE A 51 4.74 5.21 -9.99
N ASN A 52 4.25 4.53 -11.01
CA ASN A 52 5.03 3.49 -11.70
C ASN A 52 6.19 4.09 -12.47
N ILE A 53 7.43 3.73 -12.10
CA ILE A 53 8.67 4.31 -12.63
C ILE A 53 9.50 3.34 -13.48
N LYS A 54 9.10 2.09 -13.64
CA LYS A 54 9.83 1.11 -14.45
C LYS A 54 9.55 1.34 -15.94
N LEU A 55 10.54 1.87 -16.66
CA LEU A 55 10.43 2.31 -18.06
C LEU A 55 9.89 1.23 -19.02
N ASP A 56 10.34 -0.02 -18.88
CA ASP A 56 9.96 -1.12 -19.79
C ASP A 56 8.65 -1.81 -19.37
N ASN A 57 7.83 -1.15 -18.57
CA ASN A 57 6.59 -1.69 -18.07
C ASN A 57 5.38 -0.97 -18.67
N PRO A 58 4.31 -1.67 -19.11
CA PRO A 58 3.11 -1.05 -19.66
C PRO A 58 2.34 -0.17 -18.66
N ARG A 59 2.71 -0.21 -17.38
CA ARG A 59 2.16 0.64 -16.32
C ARG A 59 3.01 1.88 -16.04
N TYR A 60 4.13 2.08 -16.76
CA TYR A 60 4.98 3.25 -16.58
C TYR A 60 4.17 4.55 -16.65
N GLY A 61 4.39 5.44 -15.68
CA GLY A 61 3.68 6.72 -15.58
C GLY A 61 2.26 6.64 -15.00
N ARG A 62 1.75 5.48 -14.63
CA ARG A 62 0.46 5.41 -13.92
C ARG A 62 0.66 5.80 -12.45
N ALA A 63 -0.24 6.65 -11.94
CA ALA A 63 -0.37 6.84 -10.50
C ALA A 63 -0.86 5.56 -9.83
N LEU A 64 -0.59 5.43 -8.55
CA LEU A 64 -1.10 4.35 -7.69
C LEU A 64 -1.84 4.98 -6.52
N GLU A 65 -3.07 4.51 -6.29
CA GLU A 65 -3.86 4.81 -5.09
C GLU A 65 -4.20 3.50 -4.39
N ILE A 66 -3.87 3.40 -3.09
CA ILE A 66 -4.01 2.18 -2.30
C ILE A 66 -5.08 2.34 -1.24
N LYS A 67 -5.89 1.31 -1.06
CA LYS A 67 -6.79 1.20 0.08
C LYS A 67 -6.68 -0.17 0.73
N ASN A 68 -6.53 -0.18 2.06
CA ASN A 68 -6.48 -1.38 2.88
C ASN A 68 -7.75 -1.47 3.75
N PRO A 69 -8.92 -1.83 3.18
CA PRO A 69 -10.15 -1.89 3.95
C PRO A 69 -10.12 -3.03 4.97
N THR A 70 -10.61 -2.74 6.20
CA THR A 70 -10.70 -3.73 7.28
C THR A 70 -12.05 -4.43 7.34
N THR A 71 -13.13 -3.74 6.95
CA THR A 71 -14.52 -4.22 7.18
C THR A 71 -15.39 -4.21 5.93
N ARG A 72 -15.09 -3.35 4.93
CA ARG A 72 -15.89 -3.31 3.71
C ARG A 72 -15.44 -4.37 2.71
N GLU A 73 -16.37 -4.88 1.94
CA GLU A 73 -16.10 -5.76 0.81
C GLU A 73 -15.37 -5.00 -0.33
N ILE A 74 -14.45 -5.68 -0.99
CA ILE A 74 -13.77 -5.23 -2.20
C ILE A 74 -14.57 -5.73 -3.40
N CYS A 75 -15.15 -4.81 -4.16
CA CYS A 75 -15.98 -5.13 -5.33
C CYS A 75 -15.36 -4.69 -6.67
N GLY A 76 -14.15 -4.12 -6.65
CA GLY A 76 -13.46 -3.62 -7.84
C GLY A 76 -14.04 -2.32 -8.40
N ILE A 77 -14.97 -1.67 -7.69
CA ILE A 77 -15.55 -0.39 -8.08
C ILE A 77 -15.12 0.66 -7.04
N PRO A 78 -14.32 1.68 -7.43
CA PRO A 78 -13.94 2.74 -6.51
C PRO A 78 -15.17 3.48 -5.98
N LYS A 79 -15.21 3.75 -4.68
CA LYS A 79 -16.18 4.68 -4.13
C LYS A 79 -16.01 6.06 -4.77
N LYS A 80 -17.10 6.84 -4.80
CA LYS A 80 -17.09 8.19 -5.41
C LYS A 80 -15.98 9.08 -4.86
N GLU A 81 -15.77 9.08 -3.54
CA GLU A 81 -14.73 9.85 -2.89
C GLU A 81 -13.32 9.44 -3.35
N TYR A 82 -13.04 8.16 -3.52
CA TYR A 82 -11.75 7.66 -4.02
C TYR A 82 -11.57 7.98 -5.50
N TRP A 83 -12.64 7.87 -6.29
CA TRP A 83 -12.60 8.26 -7.69
C TRP A 83 -12.28 9.75 -7.83
N VAL A 84 -12.92 10.63 -7.04
CA VAL A 84 -12.63 12.08 -7.02
C VAL A 84 -11.17 12.33 -6.60
N GLN A 85 -10.69 11.66 -5.56
CA GLN A 85 -9.30 11.75 -5.10
C GLN A 85 -8.34 11.44 -6.24
N MET A 86 -8.51 10.31 -6.95
CA MET A 86 -7.67 9.93 -8.08
C MET A 86 -7.76 10.91 -9.26
N GLN A 87 -8.94 11.48 -9.55
CA GLN A 87 -9.06 12.51 -10.58
C GLN A 87 -8.24 13.75 -10.22
N MET A 88 -8.27 14.20 -8.96
CA MET A 88 -7.48 15.32 -8.48
C MET A 88 -5.98 15.03 -8.53
N GLN A 89 -5.57 13.83 -8.13
CA GLN A 89 -4.17 13.39 -8.24
C GLN A 89 -3.69 13.42 -9.70
N MET A 90 -4.46 12.84 -10.63
CA MET A 90 -4.09 12.83 -12.05
C MET A 90 -4.03 14.24 -12.66
N GLU A 91 -4.87 15.17 -12.20
CA GLU A 91 -4.78 16.59 -12.61
C GLU A 91 -3.51 17.26 -12.07
N CYS A 92 -3.18 17.08 -10.79
CA CYS A 92 -1.98 17.66 -10.19
C CYS A 92 -0.68 17.10 -10.79
N LEU A 93 -0.67 15.80 -11.09
CA LEU A 93 0.50 15.09 -11.62
C LEU A 93 0.60 15.15 -13.15
N ASN A 94 -0.40 15.67 -13.83
CA ASN A 94 -0.57 15.60 -15.29
C ASN A 94 -0.42 14.18 -15.85
N LEU A 95 -1.03 13.20 -15.18
CA LEU A 95 -1.08 11.79 -15.58
C LEU A 95 -2.47 11.45 -16.10
N ASP A 96 -2.56 10.47 -17.02
CA ASP A 96 -3.83 10.08 -17.62
C ASP A 96 -4.44 8.80 -17.03
N ASP A 97 -3.64 8.02 -16.28
CA ASP A 97 -4.03 6.73 -15.72
C ASP A 97 -3.65 6.62 -14.24
N CYS A 98 -4.52 6.00 -13.46
CA CYS A 98 -4.28 5.64 -12.06
C CYS A 98 -4.71 4.19 -11.83
N ASP A 99 -3.83 3.37 -11.26
CA ASP A 99 -4.19 2.04 -10.78
C ASP A 99 -4.75 2.17 -9.35
N PHE A 100 -6.03 1.82 -9.18
CA PHE A 100 -6.68 1.74 -7.89
C PHE A 100 -6.50 0.35 -7.31
N LEU A 101 -5.64 0.24 -6.31
CA LEU A 101 -5.32 -1.02 -5.65
C LEU A 101 -6.05 -1.13 -4.32
N GLU A 102 -6.83 -2.19 -4.16
CA GLU A 102 -7.45 -2.56 -2.89
C GLU A 102 -6.92 -3.92 -2.43
N THR A 103 -6.45 -3.98 -1.19
CA THR A 103 -5.95 -5.21 -0.57
C THR A 103 -6.57 -5.40 0.80
N ALA A 104 -7.22 -6.54 1.02
CA ALA A 104 -7.74 -6.94 2.33
C ALA A 104 -6.79 -7.97 2.93
N PHE A 105 -6.12 -7.58 4.01
CA PHE A 105 -5.28 -8.48 4.80
C PHE A 105 -6.04 -9.00 6.01
N LYS A 106 -5.75 -10.26 6.37
CA LYS A 106 -6.16 -10.87 7.62
C LYS A 106 -4.92 -11.25 8.41
N GLU A 107 -5.03 -11.20 9.73
CA GLU A 107 -3.94 -11.59 10.62
C GLU A 107 -4.27 -12.91 11.32
N TYR A 108 -3.28 -13.80 11.41
CA TYR A 108 -3.35 -14.97 12.28
C TYR A 108 -3.21 -14.53 13.74
N LYS A 109 -3.86 -15.20 14.63
CA LYS A 109 -3.79 -14.91 16.06
C LYS A 109 -2.47 -15.37 16.68
N THR A 110 -1.90 -16.44 16.13
CA THR A 110 -0.68 -17.06 16.64
C THR A 110 0.23 -17.51 15.50
N GLU A 111 1.53 -17.63 15.80
CA GLU A 111 2.51 -18.25 14.91
C GLU A 111 2.12 -19.69 14.54
N ASP A 112 1.61 -20.46 15.48
CA ASP A 112 1.19 -21.84 15.27
C ASP A 112 0.06 -21.95 14.23
N GLU A 113 -0.92 -21.03 14.25
CA GLU A 113 -1.94 -20.94 13.20
C GLU A 113 -1.31 -20.64 11.83
N PHE A 114 -0.37 -19.70 11.77
CA PHE A 114 0.36 -19.36 10.55
C PHE A 114 1.16 -20.57 10.03
N LEU A 115 1.91 -21.26 10.87
CA LEU A 115 2.75 -22.39 10.46
C LEU A 115 1.92 -23.60 9.98
N LYS A 116 0.74 -23.81 10.53
CA LYS A 116 -0.18 -24.91 10.17
C LYS A 116 -0.95 -24.66 8.87
N ASP A 117 -0.99 -23.44 8.37
CA ASP A 117 -1.75 -23.07 7.17
C ASP A 117 -0.87 -23.04 5.92
N GLY A 118 -0.69 -24.18 5.28
CA GLY A 118 0.06 -24.31 4.04
C GLY A 118 1.58 -24.25 4.21
N ASN A 119 2.25 -23.51 3.32
CA ASN A 119 3.70 -23.29 3.35
C ASN A 119 4.04 -21.97 4.04
N PHE A 120 5.32 -21.56 4.05
CA PHE A 120 5.73 -20.30 4.66
C PHE A 120 5.08 -19.07 4.00
N ASN A 121 4.96 -19.05 2.68
CA ASN A 121 4.48 -17.91 1.89
C ASN A 121 3.12 -18.11 1.21
N THR A 122 2.47 -19.29 1.40
CA THR A 122 1.21 -19.63 0.75
C THR A 122 0.32 -20.41 1.70
N THR A 123 -0.94 -20.02 1.83
CA THR A 123 -1.97 -20.72 2.59
C THR A 123 -2.38 -22.03 1.91
N LYS A 124 -3.15 -22.89 2.60
CA LYS A 124 -3.67 -24.16 2.03
C LYS A 124 -4.56 -23.93 0.82
N ASP A 125 -5.28 -22.80 0.78
CA ASP A 125 -6.16 -22.41 -0.33
C ASP A 125 -5.48 -21.51 -1.37
N GLY A 126 -4.13 -21.40 -1.33
CA GLY A 126 -3.33 -20.75 -2.37
C GLY A 126 -3.19 -19.23 -2.23
N LYS A 127 -3.62 -18.63 -1.13
CA LYS A 127 -3.45 -17.20 -0.87
C LYS A 127 -2.01 -16.90 -0.43
N ARG A 128 -1.52 -15.73 -0.78
CA ARG A 128 -0.22 -15.24 -0.30
C ARG A 128 -0.28 -14.93 1.19
N LYS A 129 0.76 -15.30 1.92
CA LYS A 129 0.92 -14.98 3.33
C LYS A 129 2.37 -14.63 3.65
N GLY A 130 2.60 -14.06 4.83
CA GLY A 130 3.94 -13.67 5.27
C GLY A 130 3.93 -13.05 6.65
N ILE A 131 5.01 -12.32 6.96
CA ILE A 131 5.27 -11.77 8.27
C ILE A 131 5.66 -10.30 8.13
N ILE A 132 5.27 -9.47 9.09
CA ILE A 132 5.76 -8.11 9.30
C ILE A 132 6.39 -8.07 10.68
N LEU A 133 7.65 -7.64 10.79
CA LEU A 133 8.29 -7.36 12.07
C LEU A 133 7.80 -6.02 12.60
N CYS A 134 7.43 -5.97 13.85
CA CYS A 134 7.20 -4.74 14.58
C CYS A 134 8.39 -4.44 15.49
N LEU A 135 9.09 -3.37 15.20
CA LEU A 135 10.18 -2.81 15.99
C LEU A 135 9.71 -1.51 16.65
N ASN A 136 10.42 -1.04 17.66
CA ASN A 136 10.08 0.20 18.37
C ASN A 136 11.35 0.92 18.84
N ASP A 137 11.39 2.24 18.68
CA ASP A 137 12.43 3.14 19.17
C ASP A 137 12.13 3.70 20.56
N GLY A 138 11.08 3.22 21.23
CA GLY A 138 10.59 3.75 22.52
C GLY A 138 9.46 4.79 22.36
N THR A 139 9.19 5.28 21.16
CA THR A 139 8.18 6.32 20.88
C THR A 139 7.06 5.83 19.96
N LYS A 140 7.41 5.18 18.86
CA LYS A 140 6.47 4.71 17.83
C LYS A 140 6.87 3.34 17.28
N PRO A 141 5.90 2.53 16.83
CA PRO A 141 6.20 1.32 16.10
C PRO A 141 6.78 1.63 14.72
N THR A 142 7.76 0.82 14.32
CA THR A 142 8.35 0.76 12.98
C THR A 142 8.12 -0.64 12.44
N TYR A 143 7.83 -0.77 11.15
CA TYR A 143 7.51 -2.04 10.53
C TYR A 143 8.54 -2.39 9.47
N GLU A 144 9.05 -3.62 9.56
CA GLU A 144 9.93 -4.22 8.56
C GLU A 144 9.20 -5.37 7.87
N TYR A 145 9.23 -5.37 6.56
CA TYR A 145 8.44 -6.28 5.73
C TYR A 145 9.32 -7.40 5.20
N VAL A 146 9.00 -8.63 5.56
CA VAL A 146 9.73 -9.81 5.06
C VAL A 146 9.66 -9.83 3.54
N PRO A 147 10.83 -9.87 2.85
CA PRO A 147 10.88 -9.94 1.40
C PRO A 147 10.04 -11.09 0.83
N LEU A 148 9.27 -10.81 -0.23
CA LEU A 148 8.40 -11.81 -0.87
C LEU A 148 9.17 -12.98 -1.51
N THR A 149 10.49 -12.87 -1.60
CA THR A 149 11.42 -13.92 -2.07
C THR A 149 11.78 -14.93 -1.00
N ILE A 150 11.51 -14.63 0.27
CA ILE A 150 11.70 -15.58 1.38
C ILE A 150 10.55 -16.58 1.36
N THR A 151 10.90 -17.87 1.28
CA THR A 151 9.92 -18.96 1.10
C THR A 151 9.98 -20.02 2.19
N THR A 152 10.92 -19.89 3.13
CA THR A 152 11.09 -20.85 4.23
C THR A 152 11.27 -20.13 5.56
N TYR A 153 10.90 -20.80 6.65
CA TYR A 153 11.07 -20.28 8.00
C TYR A 153 12.54 -20.04 8.35
N THR A 154 13.44 -20.91 7.92
CA THR A 154 14.89 -20.74 8.14
C THR A 154 15.44 -19.48 7.46
N GLN A 155 15.00 -19.20 6.22
CA GLN A 155 15.38 -17.94 5.55
C GLN A 155 14.84 -16.71 6.30
N TYR A 156 13.61 -16.82 6.82
CA TYR A 156 13.02 -15.76 7.64
C TYR A 156 13.81 -15.51 8.93
N GLU A 157 14.22 -16.56 9.65
CA GLU A 157 15.00 -16.40 10.89
C GLU A 157 16.33 -15.71 10.63
N ILE A 158 17.02 -16.07 9.54
CA ILE A 158 18.27 -15.41 9.13
C ILE A 158 17.99 -13.92 8.84
N TRP A 159 17.04 -13.61 7.97
CA TRP A 159 16.68 -12.26 7.62
C TRP A 159 16.24 -11.43 8.82
N ARG A 160 15.43 -12.00 9.72
CA ARG A 160 15.01 -11.33 10.96
C ARG A 160 16.17 -10.92 11.84
N ASN A 161 17.12 -11.85 12.07
CA ASN A 161 18.28 -11.58 12.90
C ASN A 161 19.16 -10.49 12.27
N GLU A 162 19.43 -10.58 10.97
CA GLU A 162 20.15 -9.53 10.23
C GLU A 162 19.45 -8.17 10.33
N THR A 163 18.12 -8.14 10.17
CA THR A 163 17.33 -6.91 10.27
C THR A 163 17.41 -6.28 11.67
N ILE A 164 17.36 -7.10 12.73
CA ILE A 164 17.51 -6.63 14.11
C ILE A 164 18.92 -6.10 14.33
N ASP A 165 19.95 -6.80 13.88
CA ASP A 165 21.34 -6.39 14.02
C ASP A 165 21.66 -5.09 13.26
N PHE A 166 21.04 -4.88 12.09
CA PHE A 166 21.15 -3.63 11.32
C PHE A 166 20.45 -2.43 11.97
N ASN A 167 19.52 -2.69 12.89
CA ASN A 167 18.74 -1.66 13.60
C ASN A 167 18.96 -1.71 15.12
N PRO A 168 20.21 -1.54 15.63
CA PRO A 168 20.51 -1.73 17.04
C PRO A 168 19.85 -0.72 17.98
N HIS A 169 19.31 0.38 17.42
CA HIS A 169 18.54 1.39 18.15
C HIS A 169 17.05 1.05 18.28
N LEU A 170 16.59 0.00 17.61
CA LEU A 170 15.22 -0.49 17.67
C LEU A 170 15.13 -1.78 18.48
N THR A 171 14.04 -1.93 19.21
CA THR A 171 13.72 -3.16 19.94
C THR A 171 12.65 -3.94 19.20
N TRP A 172 12.89 -5.20 18.93
CA TRP A 172 11.86 -6.11 18.42
C TRP A 172 10.77 -6.32 19.47
N ILE A 173 9.52 -6.12 19.06
CA ILE A 173 8.34 -6.23 19.93
C ILE A 173 7.54 -7.48 19.63
N THR A 174 7.18 -7.69 18.35
CA THR A 174 6.34 -8.80 17.94
C THR A 174 6.38 -8.97 16.42
N ASP A 175 5.90 -10.11 15.96
CA ASP A 175 5.62 -10.38 14.55
C ASP A 175 4.12 -10.28 14.29
N THR A 176 3.78 -9.75 13.13
CA THR A 176 2.41 -9.85 12.59
C THR A 176 2.39 -10.88 11.48
N TYR A 177 1.68 -11.96 11.69
CA TYR A 177 1.48 -13.02 10.72
C TYR A 177 0.22 -12.71 9.90
N TRP A 178 0.37 -12.52 8.58
CA TRP A 178 -0.71 -12.07 7.72
C TRP A 178 -0.96 -13.03 6.54
N TYR A 179 -2.16 -12.94 5.96
CA TYR A 179 -2.45 -13.46 4.62
C TYR A 179 -3.32 -12.47 3.84
N LEU A 180 -3.16 -12.50 2.50
CA LEU A 180 -3.90 -11.66 1.57
C LEU A 180 -5.25 -12.32 1.27
N GLU A 181 -6.31 -11.83 1.90
CA GLU A 181 -7.67 -12.36 1.71
C GLU A 181 -8.22 -12.03 0.33
N THR A 182 -8.09 -10.77 -0.07
CA THR A 182 -8.62 -10.28 -1.35
C THR A 182 -7.72 -9.19 -1.90
N ILE A 183 -7.56 -9.18 -3.21
CA ILE A 183 -6.87 -8.12 -3.95
C ILE A 183 -7.70 -7.74 -5.18
N SER A 184 -7.78 -6.44 -5.44
CA SER A 184 -8.37 -5.86 -6.65
C SER A 184 -7.50 -4.72 -7.13
N CYS A 185 -7.21 -4.68 -8.43
CA CYS A 185 -6.49 -3.58 -9.06
C CYS A 185 -7.27 -3.15 -10.30
N VAL A 186 -7.79 -1.94 -10.29
CA VAL A 186 -8.66 -1.40 -11.35
C VAL A 186 -8.03 -0.16 -11.95
N LEU A 187 -7.98 -0.10 -13.28
CA LEU A 187 -7.53 1.09 -13.99
C LEU A 187 -8.61 2.18 -13.95
N VAL A 188 -8.25 3.34 -13.43
CA VAL A 188 -9.07 4.56 -13.45
C VAL A 188 -8.42 5.55 -14.40
N ARG A 189 -9.19 6.02 -15.39
CA ARG A 189 -8.72 6.99 -16.36
C ARG A 189 -9.08 8.41 -15.95
N ARG A 190 -8.20 9.37 -16.27
CA ARG A 190 -8.43 10.80 -16.08
C ARG A 190 -9.64 11.27 -16.86
N ASN A 191 -10.50 12.03 -16.19
CA ASN A 191 -11.68 12.64 -16.79
C ASN A 191 -11.54 14.17 -16.85
N LYS A 192 -10.86 14.66 -17.88
CA LYS A 192 -10.65 16.11 -18.11
C LYS A 192 -11.94 16.91 -18.22
N LEU A 193 -13.01 16.30 -18.76
CA LEU A 193 -14.32 16.97 -18.88
C LEU A 193 -14.93 17.22 -17.50
N TRP A 194 -14.87 16.22 -16.64
CA TRP A 194 -15.34 16.36 -15.26
C TRP A 194 -14.56 17.45 -14.53
N PHE A 195 -13.23 17.42 -14.58
CA PHE A 195 -12.39 18.44 -13.93
C PHE A 195 -12.71 19.84 -14.44
N ASN A 196 -12.82 20.01 -15.78
CA ASN A 196 -13.17 21.29 -16.36
C ASN A 196 -14.53 21.83 -15.89
N ALA A 197 -15.49 20.94 -15.65
CA ALA A 197 -16.81 21.31 -15.16
C ALA A 197 -16.81 21.79 -13.70
N ILE A 198 -15.84 21.30 -12.87
CA ILE A 198 -15.84 21.61 -11.43
C ILE A 198 -14.73 22.57 -10.97
N LYS A 199 -13.69 22.79 -11.78
CA LYS A 199 -12.50 23.57 -11.38
C LYS A 199 -12.78 24.98 -10.89
N HIS A 200 -13.87 25.63 -11.36
CA HIS A 200 -14.27 26.94 -10.90
C HIS A 200 -14.69 26.96 -9.41
N LYS A 201 -15.25 25.84 -8.90
CA LYS A 201 -15.66 25.71 -7.50
C LYS A 201 -14.50 25.72 -6.52
N PHE A 202 -13.30 25.33 -6.95
CA PHE A 202 -12.13 25.36 -6.07
C PHE A 202 -11.68 26.79 -5.76
N LYS A 203 -11.96 27.75 -6.66
CA LYS A 203 -11.69 29.18 -6.42
C LYS A 203 -12.65 29.84 -5.43
N GLU A 204 -13.82 29.22 -5.20
CA GLU A 204 -14.83 29.74 -4.27
C GLU A 204 -14.55 29.30 -2.82
N VAL A 205 -13.70 28.29 -2.62
CA VAL A 205 -13.38 27.70 -1.31
C VAL A 205 -12.09 28.29 -0.72
N TRP A 206 -11.29 28.94 -1.53
CA TRP A 206 -10.04 29.64 -1.15
C TRP A 206 -10.26 31.15 -1.15
#